data_12891108c918213b47a295edbdb53c32
#
_entry.id   12891108c918213b47a295edbdb53c32
#
_cell.length_a   1.000
_cell.length_b   1.000
_cell.length_c   1.000
_cell.angle_alpha   90.00
_cell.angle_beta   90.00
_cell.angle_gamma   90.00
#
_symmetry.space_group_name_H-M   'P 1'
#
loop_
_entity.id
_entity.type
_entity.pdbx_description
1 polymer ?
#
loop_
_entity_poly.entity_id
_entity_poly.type
_entity_poly.pdbx_seq_one_letter_code
_entity_poly.pdbx_strand_id
1 'polypeptide(L)'
;LDKIGLDAVNEELRKSGISEDAIQKLQPIINLSGTNAKKIATMRQVLAGIEVGQKGVDEVEYVVSKLTNLNSQLELDLTLARGLNYYTGCIFEVKALDVEIGSITGGGRYDNLTGIFGMPGLSGVGISFGADRIYDVLNQLELYPEAVTTATQILFINFGEKETDYSLPIVALLRKQGIRCEIYPDSAKMKKQMQYANQKAVPFVAMTGETEMAEGK
;
A
#
# COMPACT_ATOMS: atom_id res chain seq x y z
N LEU A 1 1.71 -5.33 22.38
CA LEU A 1 0.56 -4.61 22.98
C LEU A 1 -0.71 -4.85 22.17
N ASP A 2 -0.74 -4.49 20.88
CA ASP A 2 -1.94 -4.57 20.04
C ASP A 2 -2.62 -5.95 19.99
N LYS A 3 -1.84 -7.03 20.15
CA LYS A 3 -2.35 -8.41 20.00
C LYS A 3 -2.73 -9.09 21.30
N ILE A 4 -2.07 -8.77 22.42
CA ILE A 4 -2.19 -9.54 23.66
C ILE A 4 -2.59 -8.69 24.87
N GLY A 5 -2.60 -7.38 24.74
CA GLY A 5 -2.94 -6.43 25.82
C GLY A 5 -1.81 -6.21 26.83
N LEU A 6 -2.00 -5.21 27.68
CA LEU A 6 -0.97 -4.73 28.61
C LEU A 6 -0.58 -5.77 29.68
N ASP A 7 -1.56 -6.46 30.24
CA ASP A 7 -1.31 -7.42 31.32
C ASP A 7 -0.44 -8.60 30.85
N ALA A 8 -0.73 -9.10 29.65
CA ALA A 8 0.06 -10.18 29.07
C ALA A 8 1.48 -9.72 28.69
N VAL A 9 1.64 -8.46 28.25
CA VAL A 9 2.96 -7.87 28.00
C VAL A 9 3.76 -7.78 29.31
N ASN A 10 3.16 -7.28 30.39
CA ASN A 10 3.81 -7.19 31.68
C ASN A 10 4.24 -8.57 32.19
N GLU A 11 3.43 -9.60 31.95
CA GLU A 11 3.75 -10.97 32.33
C GLU A 11 4.94 -11.53 31.53
N GLU A 12 4.98 -11.26 30.22
CA GLU A 12 6.15 -11.63 29.39
C GLU A 12 7.42 -10.90 29.81
N LEU A 13 7.34 -9.62 30.19
CA LEU A 13 8.50 -8.89 30.72
C LEU A 13 9.02 -9.53 32.03
N ARG A 14 8.13 -9.95 32.95
CA ARG A 14 8.50 -10.69 34.15
C ARG A 14 9.18 -12.01 33.84
N LYS A 15 8.63 -12.80 32.91
CA LYS A 15 9.22 -14.06 32.46
C LYS A 15 10.59 -13.86 31.84
N SER A 16 10.79 -12.71 31.17
CA SER A 16 12.08 -12.33 30.58
C SER A 16 13.10 -11.80 31.62
N GLY A 17 12.76 -11.83 32.90
CA GLY A 17 13.66 -11.40 33.99
C GLY A 17 13.72 -9.90 34.23
N ILE A 18 12.78 -9.12 33.68
CA ILE A 18 12.68 -7.68 33.93
C ILE A 18 12.07 -7.49 35.32
N SER A 19 12.72 -6.67 36.13
CA SER A 19 12.25 -6.38 37.49
C SER A 19 10.95 -5.56 37.50
N GLU A 20 10.15 -5.72 38.55
CA GLU A 20 8.89 -4.98 38.72
C GLU A 20 9.13 -3.45 38.72
N ASP A 21 10.21 -2.97 39.35
CA ASP A 21 10.60 -1.55 39.30
C ASP A 21 10.84 -1.06 37.87
N ALA A 22 11.51 -1.86 37.03
CA ALA A 22 11.72 -1.52 35.63
C ALA A 22 10.42 -1.53 34.83
N ILE A 23 9.51 -2.50 35.08
CA ILE A 23 8.19 -2.54 34.47
C ILE A 23 7.38 -1.30 34.84
N GLN A 24 7.39 -0.88 36.10
CA GLN A 24 6.70 0.33 36.54
C GLN A 24 7.27 1.60 35.88
N LYS A 25 8.57 1.68 35.69
CA LYS A 25 9.20 2.80 34.99
C LYS A 25 8.84 2.86 33.49
N LEU A 26 8.45 1.76 32.87
CA LEU A 26 7.99 1.71 31.47
C LEU A 26 6.52 2.13 31.32
N GLN A 27 5.69 2.05 32.36
CA GLN A 27 4.27 2.33 32.25
C GLN A 27 3.92 3.71 31.67
N PRO A 28 4.61 4.81 32.00
CA PRO A 28 4.34 6.12 31.40
C PRO A 28 4.55 6.17 29.88
N ILE A 29 5.43 5.31 29.35
CA ILE A 29 5.69 5.19 27.92
C ILE A 29 4.65 4.31 27.25
N ILE A 30 4.36 3.15 27.84
CA ILE A 30 3.41 2.16 27.32
C ILE A 30 1.99 2.73 27.26
N ASN A 31 1.59 3.50 28.27
CA ASN A 31 0.27 4.12 28.37
C ASN A 31 0.21 5.54 27.78
N LEU A 32 1.18 5.92 26.99
CA LEU A 32 1.30 7.29 26.48
C LEU A 32 0.17 7.58 25.48
N SER A 33 -0.59 8.63 25.78
CA SER A 33 -1.75 9.05 24.98
C SER A 33 -1.83 10.55 24.81
N GLY A 34 -2.63 11.00 23.85
CA GLY A 34 -2.85 12.42 23.57
C GLY A 34 -2.11 12.90 22.31
N THR A 35 -1.90 14.21 22.20
CA THR A 35 -1.26 14.80 21.02
C THR A 35 0.22 14.42 20.90
N ASN A 36 0.76 14.44 19.68
CA ASN A 36 2.18 14.15 19.44
C ASN A 36 3.11 15.05 20.28
N ALA A 37 2.77 16.34 20.43
CA ALA A 37 3.53 17.26 21.28
C ALA A 37 3.56 16.81 22.74
N LYS A 38 2.42 16.37 23.30
CA LYS A 38 2.36 15.85 24.67
C LYS A 38 3.18 14.56 24.79
N LYS A 39 3.06 13.66 23.82
CA LYS A 39 3.84 12.40 23.79
C LYS A 39 5.34 12.68 23.78
N ILE A 40 5.82 13.59 22.92
CA ILE A 40 7.23 14.02 22.86
C ILE A 40 7.70 14.62 24.19
N ALA A 41 6.92 15.53 24.77
CA ALA A 41 7.28 16.15 26.06
C ALA A 41 7.42 15.10 27.19
N THR A 42 6.49 14.15 27.26
CA THR A 42 6.57 13.05 28.24
C THR A 42 7.79 12.18 28.03
N MET A 43 8.11 11.82 26.77
CA MET A 43 9.31 11.05 26.45
C MET A 43 10.59 11.77 26.88
N ARG A 44 10.70 13.08 26.65
CA ARG A 44 11.84 13.89 27.13
C ARG A 44 12.02 13.79 28.63
N GLN A 45 10.94 13.79 29.39
CA GLN A 45 10.99 13.69 30.86
C GLN A 45 11.41 12.28 31.29
N VAL A 46 10.79 11.24 30.75
CA VAL A 46 11.06 9.84 31.15
C VAL A 46 12.49 9.43 30.76
N LEU A 47 12.98 9.90 29.61
CA LEU A 47 14.31 9.60 29.11
C LEU A 47 15.37 10.64 29.53
N ALA A 48 15.04 11.53 30.48
CA ALA A 48 16.00 12.50 31.00
C ALA A 48 17.25 11.81 31.54
N GLY A 49 18.42 12.28 31.13
CA GLY A 49 19.72 11.71 31.51
C GLY A 49 20.15 10.48 30.70
N ILE A 50 19.33 10.01 29.74
CA ILE A 50 19.68 8.90 28.83
C ILE A 50 19.98 9.49 27.45
N GLU A 51 21.26 9.66 27.11
CA GLU A 51 21.71 10.33 25.89
C GLU A 51 21.11 9.72 24.62
N VAL A 52 21.13 8.39 24.47
CA VAL A 52 20.54 7.68 23.33
C VAL A 52 19.03 7.92 23.24
N GLY A 53 18.34 7.96 24.39
CA GLY A 53 16.91 8.24 24.46
C GLY A 53 16.59 9.66 24.02
N GLN A 54 17.34 10.66 24.51
CA GLN A 54 17.15 12.05 24.10
C GLN A 54 17.39 12.25 22.60
N LYS A 55 18.46 11.64 22.06
CA LYS A 55 18.72 11.66 20.61
C LYS A 55 17.56 11.09 19.81
N GLY A 56 16.98 9.96 20.24
CA GLY A 56 15.82 9.36 19.60
C GLY A 56 14.60 10.30 19.61
N VAL A 57 14.35 10.99 20.73
CA VAL A 57 13.27 11.98 20.83
C VAL A 57 13.52 13.16 19.90
N ASP A 58 14.75 13.68 19.81
CA ASP A 58 15.11 14.77 18.91
C ASP A 58 14.88 14.41 17.45
N GLU A 59 15.26 13.21 17.03
CA GLU A 59 15.04 12.71 15.67
C GLU A 59 13.56 12.60 15.33
N VAL A 60 12.74 12.05 16.24
CA VAL A 60 11.29 11.93 16.05
C VAL A 60 10.63 13.30 15.99
N GLU A 61 10.97 14.21 16.90
CA GLU A 61 10.45 15.59 16.92
C GLU A 61 10.81 16.33 15.64
N TYR A 62 12.05 16.19 15.17
CA TYR A 62 12.47 16.76 13.89
C TYR A 62 11.62 16.26 12.73
N VAL A 63 11.41 14.95 12.61
CA VAL A 63 10.58 14.36 11.54
C VAL A 63 9.13 14.87 11.64
N VAL A 64 8.53 14.83 12.83
CA VAL A 64 7.16 15.31 13.05
C VAL A 64 7.02 16.78 12.67
N SER A 65 8.02 17.62 13.00
CA SER A 65 8.02 19.05 12.68
C SER A 65 8.05 19.36 11.18
N LYS A 66 8.53 18.43 10.35
CA LYS A 66 8.58 18.57 8.89
C LYS A 66 7.31 18.11 8.18
N LEU A 67 6.46 17.36 8.86
CA LEU A 67 5.24 16.78 8.32
C LEU A 67 4.02 17.66 8.61
N THR A 68 4.04 18.92 8.17
CA THR A 68 3.02 19.93 8.51
C THR A 68 1.84 20.02 7.56
N ASN A 69 1.96 19.50 6.33
CA ASN A 69 0.94 19.62 5.26
C ASN A 69 0.44 18.25 4.79
N LEU A 70 0.16 17.34 5.72
CA LEU A 70 -0.38 16.03 5.38
C LEU A 70 -1.90 16.09 5.25
N ASN A 71 -2.42 15.45 4.20
CA ASN A 71 -3.86 15.17 4.07
C ASN A 71 -4.29 13.91 4.86
N SER A 72 -3.44 13.47 5.80
CA SER A 72 -3.62 12.27 6.61
C SER A 72 -3.36 12.60 8.08
N GLN A 73 -3.85 11.77 8.97
CA GLN A 73 -3.56 11.86 10.40
C GLN A 73 -2.14 11.32 10.68
N LEU A 74 -1.35 12.08 11.42
CA LEU A 74 -0.02 11.66 11.90
C LEU A 74 -0.09 11.39 13.38
N GLU A 75 0.17 10.16 13.78
CA GLU A 75 0.24 9.75 15.18
C GLU A 75 1.61 9.19 15.53
N LEU A 76 2.20 9.68 16.62
CA LEU A 76 3.37 9.10 17.26
C LEU A 76 2.93 7.91 18.11
N ASP A 77 3.33 6.71 17.72
CA ASP A 77 3.05 5.46 18.41
C ASP A 77 4.35 4.78 18.84
N LEU A 78 4.59 4.73 20.15
CA LEU A 78 5.78 4.08 20.72
C LEU A 78 5.64 2.57 20.83
N THR A 79 4.46 2.04 20.58
CA THR A 79 4.20 0.59 20.57
C THR A 79 4.39 -0.02 19.19
N LEU A 80 4.60 0.83 18.17
CA LEU A 80 4.85 0.38 16.81
C LEU A 80 6.14 -0.44 16.76
N ALA A 81 6.00 -1.73 16.48
CA ALA A 81 7.11 -2.66 16.28
C ALA A 81 7.00 -3.32 14.91
N ARG A 82 8.07 -3.28 14.14
CA ARG A 82 8.18 -4.00 12.87
C ARG A 82 9.06 -5.23 13.05
N GLY A 83 8.73 -6.32 12.33
CA GLY A 83 9.37 -7.61 12.48
C GLY A 83 10.83 -7.72 11.99
N LEU A 84 11.45 -6.62 11.57
CA LEU A 84 12.80 -6.60 11.01
C LEU A 84 13.71 -5.73 11.88
N ASN A 85 14.78 -6.31 12.40
CA ASN A 85 15.68 -5.69 13.39
C ASN A 85 16.77 -4.81 12.76
N TYR A 86 16.65 -4.39 11.51
CA TYR A 86 17.66 -3.56 10.84
C TYR A 86 17.39 -2.05 10.91
N TYR A 87 16.22 -1.64 11.39
CA TYR A 87 15.93 -0.22 11.57
C TYR A 87 16.72 0.38 12.72
N THR A 88 17.32 1.53 12.49
CA THR A 88 18.19 2.23 13.45
C THR A 88 17.67 3.63 13.80
N GLY A 89 16.58 4.07 13.20
CA GLY A 89 15.95 5.36 13.42
C GLY A 89 14.43 5.27 13.36
N CYS A 90 13.80 6.36 12.97
CA CYS A 90 12.36 6.41 12.84
C CYS A 90 11.82 5.29 11.94
N ILE A 91 10.78 4.63 12.39
CA ILE A 91 9.96 3.70 11.62
C ILE A 91 8.57 4.29 11.41
N PHE A 92 7.93 3.95 10.31
CA PHE A 92 6.58 4.41 10.01
C PHE A 92 5.74 3.30 9.41
N GLU A 93 4.47 3.44 9.63
CA GLU A 93 3.43 2.56 9.15
C GLU A 93 2.23 3.39 8.72
N VAL A 94 1.60 3.01 7.61
CA VAL A 94 0.37 3.64 7.15
C VAL A 94 -0.75 2.63 7.21
N LYS A 95 -1.86 3.04 7.84
CA LYS A 95 -3.10 2.26 7.96
C LYS A 95 -4.22 3.01 7.25
N ALA A 96 -5.11 2.30 6.58
CA ALA A 96 -6.39 2.86 6.16
C ALA A 96 -7.31 2.92 7.39
N LEU A 97 -8.05 4.05 7.56
CA LEU A 97 -8.86 4.27 8.76
C LEU A 97 -10.28 3.69 8.63
N ASP A 98 -10.80 3.63 7.41
CA ASP A 98 -12.20 3.29 7.14
C ASP A 98 -12.43 1.82 6.77
N VAL A 99 -11.39 0.99 6.88
CA VAL A 99 -11.42 -0.46 6.60
C VAL A 99 -10.57 -1.23 7.61
N GLU A 100 -11.01 -2.43 7.98
CA GLU A 100 -10.25 -3.33 8.86
C GLU A 100 -9.20 -4.12 8.07
N ILE A 101 -8.26 -3.40 7.45
CA ILE A 101 -7.11 -3.99 6.76
C ILE A 101 -5.86 -3.57 7.52
N GLY A 102 -4.93 -4.49 7.68
CA GLY A 102 -3.65 -4.20 8.33
C GLY A 102 -2.86 -3.11 7.58
N SER A 103 -1.68 -2.78 8.07
CA SER A 103 -0.80 -1.78 7.46
C SER A 103 -0.65 -1.94 5.95
N ILE A 104 -0.93 -0.88 5.20
CA ILE A 104 -0.86 -0.85 3.72
C ILE A 104 0.52 -0.47 3.21
N THR A 105 1.32 0.22 4.04
CA THR A 105 2.72 0.52 3.74
C THR A 105 3.51 0.69 5.02
N GLY A 106 4.81 0.61 4.92
CA GLY A 106 5.67 0.88 6.05
C GLY A 106 7.14 0.82 5.69
N GLY A 107 7.93 1.44 6.54
CA GLY A 107 9.35 1.59 6.32
C GLY A 107 10.10 2.19 7.50
N GLY A 108 11.30 2.67 7.24
CA GLY A 108 12.12 3.34 8.25
C GLY A 108 13.54 3.59 7.79
N ARG A 109 14.31 4.23 8.67
CA ARG A 109 15.74 4.48 8.47
C ARG A 109 16.56 3.28 8.95
N TYR A 110 17.58 2.95 8.20
CA TYR A 110 18.59 1.95 8.54
C TYR A 110 20.00 2.49 8.20
N ASP A 111 20.94 2.34 9.12
CA ASP A 111 22.30 2.83 8.96
C ASP A 111 23.32 1.71 8.67
N ASN A 112 22.98 0.46 9.03
CA ASN A 112 23.91 -0.66 8.97
C ASN A 112 23.60 -1.67 7.86
N LEU A 113 22.38 -1.69 7.33
CA LEU A 113 21.92 -2.66 6.33
C LEU A 113 22.75 -2.61 5.05
N THR A 114 23.13 -1.43 4.59
CA THR A 114 23.94 -1.20 3.41
C THR A 114 25.33 -1.82 3.49
N GLY A 115 25.88 -1.95 4.71
CA GLY A 115 27.15 -2.66 4.96
C GLY A 115 27.12 -4.14 4.59
N ILE A 116 25.96 -4.80 4.74
CA ILE A 116 25.76 -6.20 4.33
C ILE A 116 25.90 -6.36 2.81
N PHE A 117 25.58 -5.30 2.07
CA PHE A 117 25.67 -5.24 0.60
C PHE A 117 26.99 -4.59 0.12
N GLY A 118 27.99 -4.50 0.98
CA GLY A 118 29.33 -3.99 0.62
C GLY A 118 29.49 -2.46 0.63
N MET A 119 28.54 -1.75 1.22
CA MET A 119 28.56 -0.27 1.34
C MET A 119 28.49 0.17 2.82
N PRO A 120 29.52 -0.11 3.63
CA PRO A 120 29.52 0.26 5.03
C PRO A 120 29.54 1.80 5.20
N GLY A 121 28.87 2.29 6.24
CA GLY A 121 28.81 3.72 6.56
C GLY A 121 27.84 4.54 5.70
N LEU A 122 27.05 3.90 4.85
CA LEU A 122 25.98 4.55 4.08
C LEU A 122 24.64 4.32 4.76
N SER A 123 23.97 5.38 5.18
CA SER A 123 22.60 5.33 5.70
C SER A 123 21.59 5.16 4.57
N GLY A 124 20.46 4.52 4.88
CA GLY A 124 19.37 4.37 3.94
C GLY A 124 18.00 4.59 4.59
N VAL A 125 17.04 4.93 3.75
CA VAL A 125 15.61 4.94 4.08
C VAL A 125 14.89 4.08 3.06
N GLY A 126 14.01 3.21 3.53
CA GLY A 126 13.20 2.35 2.67
C GLY A 126 11.74 2.38 3.04
N ILE A 127 10.89 2.27 2.02
CA ILE A 127 9.43 2.14 2.15
C ILE A 127 9.00 0.97 1.28
N SER A 128 8.14 0.12 1.82
CA SER A 128 7.45 -0.93 1.08
C SER A 128 5.95 -0.65 1.00
N PHE A 129 5.35 -0.98 -0.13
CA PHE A 129 3.91 -0.84 -0.36
C PHE A 129 3.30 -2.24 -0.47
N GLY A 130 2.22 -2.48 0.30
CA GLY A 130 1.43 -3.69 0.20
C GLY A 130 0.43 -3.58 -0.96
N ALA A 131 0.83 -3.93 -2.17
CA ALA A 131 0.01 -3.77 -3.37
C ALA A 131 -1.36 -4.45 -3.23
N ASP A 132 -1.39 -5.68 -2.73
CA ASP A 132 -2.64 -6.43 -2.51
C ASP A 132 -3.56 -5.72 -1.50
N ARG A 133 -3.00 -5.22 -0.40
CA ARG A 133 -3.78 -4.50 0.62
C ARG A 133 -4.30 -3.17 0.12
N ILE A 134 -3.50 -2.42 -0.66
CA ILE A 134 -3.96 -1.19 -1.29
C ILE A 134 -5.10 -1.49 -2.27
N TYR A 135 -4.97 -2.56 -3.06
CA TYR A 135 -6.02 -3.02 -3.96
C TYR A 135 -7.32 -3.34 -3.21
N ASP A 136 -7.22 -4.08 -2.10
CA ASP A 136 -8.38 -4.43 -1.27
C ASP A 136 -9.05 -3.18 -0.66
N VAL A 137 -8.27 -2.22 -0.16
CA VAL A 137 -8.80 -0.93 0.34
C VAL A 137 -9.54 -0.18 -0.75
N LEU A 138 -8.94 -0.05 -1.94
CA LEU A 138 -9.55 0.66 -3.08
C LEU A 138 -10.85 -0.01 -3.53
N ASN A 139 -10.93 -1.35 -3.50
CA ASN A 139 -12.14 -2.09 -3.81
C ASN A 139 -13.23 -1.91 -2.74
N GLN A 140 -12.88 -2.05 -1.45
CA GLN A 140 -13.86 -1.97 -0.36
C GLN A 140 -14.47 -0.57 -0.22
N LEU A 141 -13.69 0.46 -0.52
CA LEU A 141 -14.12 1.87 -0.44
C LEU A 141 -14.58 2.43 -1.80
N GLU A 142 -14.62 1.61 -2.86
CA GLU A 142 -15.02 2.02 -4.21
C GLU A 142 -14.25 3.25 -4.73
N LEU A 143 -12.94 3.35 -4.40
CA LEU A 143 -12.10 4.51 -4.68
C LEU A 143 -11.42 4.48 -6.06
N TYR A 144 -11.67 3.45 -6.87
CA TYR A 144 -11.15 3.44 -8.24
C TYR A 144 -11.83 4.54 -9.07
N PRO A 145 -11.06 5.37 -9.81
CA PRO A 145 -11.64 6.29 -10.76
C PRO A 145 -12.48 5.56 -11.82
N GLU A 146 -13.62 6.11 -12.21
CA GLU A 146 -14.48 5.53 -13.26
C GLU A 146 -13.70 5.20 -14.55
N ALA A 147 -12.69 6.01 -14.88
CA ALA A 147 -11.82 5.79 -16.03
C ALA A 147 -11.00 4.49 -15.99
N VAL A 148 -10.83 3.88 -14.80
CA VAL A 148 -10.09 2.61 -14.63
C VAL A 148 -11.03 1.42 -14.71
N THR A 149 -12.30 1.57 -14.35
CA THR A 149 -13.31 0.49 -14.36
C THR A 149 -13.69 0.06 -15.77
N THR A 150 -13.52 0.91 -16.77
CA THR A 150 -13.73 0.58 -18.20
C THR A 150 -12.40 0.43 -18.92
N ALA A 151 -11.69 -0.67 -18.66
CA ALA A 151 -10.39 -0.92 -19.28
C ALA A 151 -10.48 -1.01 -20.83
N THR A 152 -11.54 -1.60 -21.36
CA THR A 152 -11.80 -1.78 -22.78
C THR A 152 -13.07 -1.04 -23.18
N GLN A 153 -12.99 -0.20 -24.22
CA GLN A 153 -14.14 0.54 -24.75
C GLN A 153 -14.81 -0.21 -25.89
N ILE A 154 -14.04 -0.94 -26.70
CA ILE A 154 -14.57 -1.72 -27.83
C ILE A 154 -13.95 -3.11 -27.78
N LEU A 155 -14.81 -4.14 -27.79
CA LEU A 155 -14.41 -5.52 -28.01
C LEU A 155 -14.73 -5.93 -29.44
N PHE A 156 -13.73 -6.35 -30.20
CA PHE A 156 -13.92 -6.97 -31.49
C PHE A 156 -14.18 -8.47 -31.31
N ILE A 157 -15.25 -8.97 -31.91
CA ILE A 157 -15.58 -10.39 -31.92
C ILE A 157 -14.61 -11.12 -32.84
N ASN A 158 -14.11 -12.25 -32.36
CA ASN A 158 -13.22 -13.11 -33.12
C ASN A 158 -14.07 -14.24 -33.77
N PHE A 159 -14.28 -14.15 -35.07
CA PHE A 159 -14.94 -15.19 -35.84
C PHE A 159 -13.97 -16.23 -36.44
N GLY A 160 -12.67 -15.86 -36.53
CA GLY A 160 -11.62 -16.68 -37.06
C GLY A 160 -10.38 -15.87 -37.44
N GLU A 161 -9.39 -16.50 -38.04
CA GLU A 161 -8.12 -15.91 -38.42
C GLU A 161 -8.32 -14.78 -39.44
N LYS A 162 -9.13 -14.99 -40.47
CA LYS A 162 -9.39 -14.02 -41.53
C LYS A 162 -10.03 -12.73 -41.03
N GLU A 163 -11.03 -12.84 -40.15
CA GLU A 163 -11.73 -11.73 -39.54
C GLU A 163 -10.82 -10.99 -38.53
N THR A 164 -9.96 -11.73 -37.86
CA THR A 164 -8.95 -11.16 -36.94
C THR A 164 -7.93 -10.32 -37.72
N ASP A 165 -7.40 -10.87 -38.83
CA ASP A 165 -6.44 -10.15 -39.69
C ASP A 165 -7.05 -8.87 -40.26
N TYR A 166 -8.32 -8.88 -40.63
CA TYR A 166 -9.05 -7.68 -41.07
C TYR A 166 -9.20 -6.64 -39.93
N SER A 167 -9.50 -7.12 -38.73
CA SER A 167 -9.75 -6.24 -37.57
C SER A 167 -8.45 -5.62 -37.00
N LEU A 168 -7.30 -6.29 -37.09
CA LEU A 168 -6.05 -5.83 -36.50
C LEU A 168 -5.61 -4.41 -36.92
N PRO A 169 -5.66 -4.02 -38.21
CA PRO A 169 -5.34 -2.66 -38.63
C PRO A 169 -6.31 -1.63 -38.03
N ILE A 170 -7.59 -1.99 -37.93
CA ILE A 170 -8.65 -1.12 -37.36
C ILE A 170 -8.36 -0.88 -35.87
N VAL A 171 -8.08 -1.95 -35.13
CA VAL A 171 -7.70 -1.88 -33.71
C VAL A 171 -6.44 -1.02 -33.52
N ALA A 172 -5.44 -1.19 -34.39
CA ALA A 172 -4.22 -0.38 -34.34
C ALA A 172 -4.52 1.12 -34.56
N LEU A 173 -5.39 1.45 -35.50
CA LEU A 173 -5.82 2.83 -35.78
C LEU A 173 -6.57 3.43 -34.59
N LEU A 174 -7.54 2.70 -34.02
CA LEU A 174 -8.31 3.15 -32.86
C LEU A 174 -7.42 3.40 -31.65
N ARG A 175 -6.47 2.51 -31.38
CA ARG A 175 -5.50 2.68 -30.28
C ARG A 175 -4.61 3.92 -30.47
N LYS A 176 -4.21 4.24 -31.69
CA LYS A 176 -3.50 5.51 -31.99
C LYS A 176 -4.31 6.76 -31.69
N GLN A 177 -5.66 6.65 -31.73
CA GLN A 177 -6.57 7.72 -31.36
C GLN A 177 -6.95 7.72 -29.85
N GLY A 178 -6.30 6.87 -29.04
CA GLY A 178 -6.54 6.78 -27.61
C GLY A 178 -7.76 5.93 -27.22
N ILE A 179 -8.40 5.25 -28.18
CA ILE A 179 -9.54 4.36 -27.93
C ILE A 179 -9.03 3.00 -27.48
N ARG A 180 -9.43 2.59 -26.28
CA ARG A 180 -9.05 1.29 -25.73
C ARG A 180 -9.89 0.18 -26.33
N CYS A 181 -9.29 -0.65 -27.14
CA CYS A 181 -9.98 -1.76 -27.80
C CYS A 181 -9.13 -3.04 -27.75
N GLU A 182 -9.80 -4.16 -27.75
CA GLU A 182 -9.22 -5.51 -27.80
C GLU A 182 -9.98 -6.40 -28.78
N ILE A 183 -9.31 -7.44 -29.27
CA ILE A 183 -9.95 -8.52 -30.02
C ILE A 183 -10.06 -9.70 -29.06
N TYR A 184 -11.21 -10.39 -29.05
CA TYR A 184 -11.35 -11.59 -28.23
C TYR A 184 -10.29 -12.63 -28.66
N PRO A 185 -9.54 -13.25 -27.69
CA PRO A 185 -8.33 -13.98 -28.02
C PRO A 185 -8.55 -15.24 -28.86
N ASP A 186 -9.70 -15.90 -28.70
CA ASP A 186 -10.00 -17.17 -29.34
C ASP A 186 -11.21 -17.08 -30.25
N SER A 187 -11.22 -17.88 -31.33
CA SER A 187 -12.45 -18.14 -32.13
C SER A 187 -13.43 -18.96 -31.32
N ALA A 188 -14.20 -18.34 -30.45
CA ALA A 188 -15.16 -18.95 -29.57
C ALA A 188 -16.62 -18.66 -30.02
N LYS A 189 -17.58 -19.45 -29.53
CA LYS A 189 -19.00 -19.16 -29.78
C LYS A 189 -19.37 -17.75 -29.38
N MET A 190 -20.14 -17.04 -30.19
CA MET A 190 -20.62 -15.65 -29.95
C MET A 190 -21.11 -15.43 -28.52
N LYS A 191 -21.92 -16.37 -27.99
CA LYS A 191 -22.43 -16.27 -26.61
C LYS A 191 -21.34 -16.11 -25.57
N LYS A 192 -20.20 -16.82 -25.72
CA LYS A 192 -19.06 -16.74 -24.76
C LYS A 192 -18.39 -15.38 -24.85
N GLN A 193 -18.21 -14.87 -26.06
CA GLN A 193 -17.57 -13.56 -26.28
C GLN A 193 -18.46 -12.42 -25.77
N MET A 194 -19.77 -12.48 -26.01
CA MET A 194 -20.72 -11.50 -25.45
C MET A 194 -20.80 -11.56 -23.93
N GLN A 195 -20.72 -12.75 -23.34
CA GLN A 195 -20.67 -12.89 -21.88
C GLN A 195 -19.41 -12.22 -21.30
N TYR A 196 -18.27 -12.37 -21.95
CA TYR A 196 -17.03 -11.70 -21.58
C TYR A 196 -17.17 -10.16 -21.65
N ALA A 197 -17.76 -9.63 -22.75
CA ALA A 197 -18.02 -8.20 -22.89
C ALA A 197 -18.91 -7.69 -21.76
N ASN A 198 -19.97 -8.41 -21.41
CA ASN A 198 -20.88 -8.05 -20.33
C ASN A 198 -20.20 -8.09 -18.96
N GLN A 199 -19.41 -9.14 -18.67
CA GLN A 199 -18.68 -9.26 -17.39
C GLN A 199 -17.65 -8.13 -17.18
N LYS A 200 -17.04 -7.68 -18.28
CA LYS A 200 -16.10 -6.56 -18.28
C LYS A 200 -16.77 -5.18 -18.45
N ALA A 201 -18.09 -5.14 -18.53
CA ALA A 201 -18.86 -3.91 -18.79
C ALA A 201 -18.34 -3.14 -20.01
N VAL A 202 -17.93 -3.85 -21.09
CA VAL A 202 -17.45 -3.23 -22.33
C VAL A 202 -18.62 -2.54 -23.03
N PRO A 203 -18.57 -1.21 -23.26
CA PRO A 203 -19.73 -0.46 -23.76
C PRO A 203 -20.06 -0.75 -25.23
N PHE A 204 -19.07 -1.14 -26.04
CA PHE A 204 -19.27 -1.40 -27.47
C PHE A 204 -18.66 -2.72 -27.89
N VAL A 205 -19.38 -3.44 -28.76
CA VAL A 205 -18.91 -4.67 -29.38
C VAL A 205 -18.91 -4.46 -30.89
N ALA A 206 -17.75 -4.66 -31.52
CA ALA A 206 -17.61 -4.60 -32.98
C ALA A 206 -17.66 -6.03 -33.55
N MET A 207 -18.45 -6.19 -34.58
CA MET A 207 -18.57 -7.44 -35.33
C MET A 207 -18.10 -7.21 -36.76
N THR A 208 -17.04 -7.87 -37.16
CA THR A 208 -16.46 -7.81 -38.51
C THR A 208 -16.51 -9.19 -39.11
N GLY A 209 -17.70 -9.59 -39.49
CA GLY A 209 -17.92 -10.85 -40.20
C GLY A 209 -17.70 -10.76 -41.71
N GLU A 210 -17.91 -11.82 -42.43
CA GLU A 210 -17.68 -11.86 -43.89
C GLU A 210 -18.47 -10.79 -44.66
N THR A 211 -19.70 -10.49 -44.23
CA THR A 211 -20.55 -9.49 -44.85
C THR A 211 -19.97 -8.07 -44.64
N GLU A 212 -19.60 -7.72 -43.42
CA GLU A 212 -19.04 -6.44 -43.08
C GLU A 212 -17.67 -6.20 -43.77
N MET A 213 -16.84 -7.25 -43.86
CA MET A 213 -15.59 -7.21 -44.62
C MET A 213 -15.81 -6.99 -46.12
N ALA A 214 -16.81 -7.63 -46.71
CA ALA A 214 -17.13 -7.46 -48.14
C ALA A 214 -17.65 -6.06 -48.45
N GLU A 215 -18.38 -5.45 -47.53
CA GLU A 215 -18.97 -4.11 -47.68
C GLU A 215 -18.00 -2.98 -47.20
N GLY A 216 -16.85 -3.32 -46.65
CA GLY A 216 -15.89 -2.35 -46.13
C GLY A 216 -16.41 -1.56 -44.91
N LYS A 217 -17.26 -2.17 -44.13
CA LYS A 217 -17.89 -1.59 -42.93
C LYS A 217 -17.17 -1.98 -41.66
#